data_4410432f42789f27feb681ea63fbd761
#
_entry.id   4410432f42789f27feb681ea63fbd761
#
_cell.length_a   1.000
_cell.length_b   1.000
_cell.length_c   1.000
_cell.angle_alpha   90.00
_cell.angle_beta   90.00
_cell.angle_gamma   90.00
#
_symmetry.space_group_name_H-M   'P 1'
#
loop_
_entity.id
_entity.type
_entity.pdbx_description
1 polymer ?
#
loop_
_entity_poly.entity_id
_entity_poly.type
_entity_poly.pdbx_seq_one_letter_code
_entity_poly.pdbx_strand_id
1 'polypeptide(L)'
;MKKIIALLLALVMAFGLVACGGGEAASSEGGEIAIFWYTFGDTYLSSVRAAMNEALNASGAKYHNYDANGSQTTQTEQIQTAITAGAGVLVVNIVDASSDDATQAIIDMAKNANLPLVFFNRSVSEELVSAYDKAAYVGTDYTMAGHMEGKMIGEHLVANYDAIDLNGDGVISYVMFKGQEGNMEADARTQYGVEDADAVLAAAGKPALEFYDASNTSKYLVDQNGAWSAAEGQNYMQTILTQYSEANGNMVELVIANNDDMALGAIAALQAAGYNKNDGGVTIPVFGVDATAVAQEAIAAKSMTGTIKQDAVGMANAVVLIAQNLMAGKDKFENVQGDLEGTWRVNIPYSAYSG
;
A
#
# COMPACT_ATOMS: atom_id res chain seq x y z
N MET A 1 49.71 20.27 -59.84
CA MET A 1 49.39 19.60 -58.52
C MET A 1 48.13 20.11 -57.78
N LYS A 2 47.61 21.31 -58.08
CA LYS A 2 46.41 21.86 -57.39
C LYS A 2 45.08 21.40 -58.00
N LYS A 3 45.03 20.75 -59.14
CA LYS A 3 43.78 20.26 -59.77
C LYS A 3 43.47 18.77 -59.50
N ILE A 4 44.39 18.00 -58.94
CA ILE A 4 44.24 16.57 -58.67
C ILE A 4 43.71 16.40 -57.26
N ILE A 5 43.95 17.33 -56.33
CA ILE A 5 43.47 17.31 -54.96
C ILE A 5 41.94 17.63 -54.81
N ALA A 6 41.44 18.45 -55.78
CA ALA A 6 40.00 18.78 -55.81
C ALA A 6 39.10 17.62 -56.31
N LEU A 7 39.65 16.68 -57.10
CA LEU A 7 38.89 15.54 -57.60
C LEU A 7 38.81 14.37 -56.62
N LEU A 8 39.79 14.25 -55.69
CA LEU A 8 39.81 13.24 -54.63
C LEU A 8 38.90 13.58 -53.46
N LEU A 9 38.62 14.87 -53.19
CA LEU A 9 37.67 15.28 -52.17
C LEU A 9 36.19 15.12 -52.61
N ALA A 10 35.90 15.15 -53.90
CA ALA A 10 34.54 14.95 -54.41
C ALA A 10 34.13 13.47 -54.48
N LEU A 11 35.10 12.55 -54.48
CA LEU A 11 34.81 11.10 -54.55
C LEU A 11 34.58 10.47 -53.18
N VAL A 12 34.98 11.13 -52.09
CA VAL A 12 34.76 10.64 -50.72
C VAL A 12 33.37 11.01 -50.19
N MET A 13 32.68 12.00 -50.77
CA MET A 13 31.31 12.36 -50.39
C MET A 13 30.20 11.57 -51.12
N ALA A 14 30.54 10.73 -52.08
CA ALA A 14 29.56 9.94 -52.85
C ALA A 14 29.37 8.50 -52.33
N PHE A 15 30.19 8.04 -51.38
CA PHE A 15 30.07 6.69 -50.79
C PHE A 15 29.46 6.64 -49.37
N GLY A 16 28.97 7.76 -48.86
CA GLY A 16 28.37 7.86 -47.50
C GLY A 16 26.84 7.67 -47.44
N LEU A 17 26.16 7.29 -48.53
CA LEU A 17 24.70 7.28 -48.60
C LEU A 17 24.06 5.91 -48.92
N VAL A 18 24.79 4.81 -48.81
CA VAL A 18 24.18 3.47 -48.97
C VAL A 18 24.71 2.53 -47.89
N ALA A 19 24.28 2.73 -46.65
CA ALA A 19 24.26 1.70 -45.63
C ALA A 19 23.37 2.17 -44.45
N CYS A 20 22.08 2.33 -44.69
CA CYS A 20 21.04 2.28 -43.68
C CYS A 20 19.88 1.49 -44.26
N GLY A 21 20.09 0.18 -44.37
CA GLY A 21 19.05 -0.79 -44.59
C GLY A 21 18.78 -1.50 -43.23
N GLY A 22 17.64 -1.22 -42.63
CA GLY A 22 16.94 -2.15 -41.78
C GLY A 22 17.47 -2.38 -40.35
N GLY A 23 17.05 -1.61 -39.48
CA GLY A 23 16.95 -1.78 -38.06
C GLY A 23 16.15 -0.59 -37.56
N GLU A 24 14.85 -0.63 -37.71
CA GLU A 24 13.98 0.22 -36.88
C GLU A 24 14.27 -0.15 -35.42
N ALA A 25 15.23 0.57 -34.82
CA ALA A 25 15.16 0.79 -33.42
C ALA A 25 13.80 1.46 -33.22
N ALA A 26 12.86 0.74 -32.65
CA ALA A 26 11.60 1.29 -32.19
C ALA A 26 11.95 2.55 -31.40
N SER A 27 11.78 3.71 -32.01
CA SER A 27 11.73 4.96 -31.29
C SER A 27 10.56 4.80 -30.35
N SER A 28 10.82 4.73 -29.05
CA SER A 28 9.80 4.87 -28.03
C SER A 28 9.23 6.29 -28.18
N GLU A 29 8.27 6.48 -29.07
CA GLU A 29 7.46 7.71 -29.19
C GLU A 29 6.49 7.85 -28.01
N GLY A 30 6.63 7.03 -26.97
CA GLY A 30 5.93 7.23 -25.70
C GLY A 30 6.80 8.03 -24.74
N GLY A 31 6.24 9.09 -24.16
CA GLY A 31 6.89 9.85 -23.09
C GLY A 31 7.25 8.96 -21.89
N GLU A 32 7.90 9.53 -20.88
CA GLU A 32 8.29 8.85 -19.65
C GLU A 32 7.07 8.45 -18.81
N ILE A 33 7.12 7.29 -18.13
CA ILE A 33 6.15 6.92 -17.10
C ILE A 33 6.51 7.67 -15.81
N ALA A 34 5.71 8.67 -15.43
CA ALA A 34 5.93 9.45 -14.22
C ALA A 34 5.14 8.83 -13.06
N ILE A 35 5.85 8.35 -12.02
CA ILE A 35 5.27 7.62 -10.89
C ILE A 35 5.41 8.45 -9.62
N PHE A 36 4.28 8.78 -8.98
CA PHE A 36 4.21 9.64 -7.81
C PHE A 36 3.78 8.81 -6.60
N TRP A 37 4.62 8.79 -5.58
CA TRP A 37 4.40 8.08 -4.33
C TRP A 37 4.02 9.08 -3.24
N TYR A 38 3.07 8.71 -2.36
CA TYR A 38 2.76 9.57 -1.22
C TYR A 38 3.96 9.72 -0.28
N THR A 39 4.75 8.63 -0.13
CA THR A 39 6.06 8.63 0.54
C THR A 39 6.89 7.43 0.10
N PHE A 40 8.21 7.56 0.15
CA PHE A 40 9.13 6.42 0.01
C PHE A 40 9.33 5.66 1.32
N GLY A 41 8.87 6.21 2.44
CA GLY A 41 9.09 5.65 3.77
C GLY A 41 8.16 4.47 4.13
N ASP A 42 7.11 4.23 3.37
CA ASP A 42 6.17 3.13 3.58
C ASP A 42 6.78 1.80 3.15
N THR A 43 6.81 0.82 4.05
CA THR A 43 7.48 -0.48 3.84
C THR A 43 6.76 -1.32 2.77
N TYR A 44 5.42 -1.36 2.79
CA TYR A 44 4.65 -2.07 1.76
C TYR A 44 4.87 -1.44 0.38
N LEU A 45 4.72 -0.12 0.26
CA LEU A 45 4.93 0.57 -1.01
C LEU A 45 6.39 0.51 -1.50
N SER A 46 7.36 0.35 -0.61
CA SER A 46 8.74 0.05 -1.02
C SER A 46 8.84 -1.26 -1.78
N SER A 47 8.06 -2.29 -1.37
CA SER A 47 7.97 -3.57 -2.08
C SER A 47 7.26 -3.42 -3.43
N VAL A 48 6.16 -2.65 -3.49
CA VAL A 48 5.47 -2.33 -4.76
C VAL A 48 6.41 -1.57 -5.71
N ARG A 49 7.14 -0.57 -5.20
CA ARG A 49 8.11 0.21 -5.99
C ARG A 49 9.24 -0.65 -6.55
N ALA A 50 9.77 -1.56 -5.74
CA ALA A 50 10.80 -2.49 -6.20
C ALA A 50 10.28 -3.37 -7.35
N ALA A 51 9.09 -3.94 -7.22
CA ALA A 51 8.47 -4.76 -8.25
C ALA A 51 8.12 -3.97 -9.52
N MET A 52 7.61 -2.72 -9.37
CA MET A 52 7.38 -1.83 -10.53
C MET A 52 8.67 -1.51 -11.27
N ASN A 53 9.74 -1.17 -10.54
CA ASN A 53 11.04 -0.87 -11.14
C ASN A 53 11.60 -2.09 -11.89
N GLU A 54 11.46 -3.29 -11.34
CA GLU A 54 11.85 -4.54 -12.01
C GLU A 54 11.08 -4.74 -13.32
N ALA A 55 9.75 -4.63 -13.29
CA ALA A 55 8.89 -4.80 -14.47
C ALA A 55 9.19 -3.73 -15.56
N LEU A 56 9.37 -2.48 -15.17
CA LEU A 56 9.69 -1.38 -16.07
C LEU A 56 11.08 -1.53 -16.70
N ASN A 57 12.08 -1.92 -15.91
CA ASN A 57 13.42 -2.20 -16.42
C ASN A 57 13.42 -3.38 -17.40
N ALA A 58 12.66 -4.45 -17.09
CA ALA A 58 12.54 -5.60 -17.98
C ALA A 58 11.88 -5.25 -19.31
N SER A 59 10.93 -4.30 -19.31
CA SER A 59 10.27 -3.81 -20.54
C SER A 59 11.07 -2.76 -21.32
N GLY A 60 12.16 -2.23 -20.74
CA GLY A 60 12.95 -1.13 -21.32
C GLY A 60 12.22 0.22 -21.30
N ALA A 61 11.16 0.36 -20.52
CA ALA A 61 10.41 1.60 -20.42
C ALA A 61 11.22 2.69 -19.67
N LYS A 62 11.08 3.93 -20.11
CA LYS A 62 11.62 5.08 -19.37
C LYS A 62 10.63 5.45 -18.26
N TYR A 63 11.13 5.62 -17.06
CA TYR A 63 10.30 6.02 -15.92
C TYR A 63 11.06 6.86 -14.90
N HIS A 64 10.31 7.61 -14.11
CA HIS A 64 10.83 8.37 -12.98
C HIS A 64 9.92 8.24 -11.76
N ASN A 65 10.52 8.02 -10.58
CA ASN A 65 9.82 7.95 -9.30
C ASN A 65 9.96 9.28 -8.56
N TYR A 66 8.83 9.85 -8.13
CA TYR A 66 8.75 11.08 -7.34
C TYR A 66 8.27 10.75 -5.92
N ASP A 67 8.95 11.28 -4.92
CA ASP A 67 8.56 11.18 -3.50
C ASP A 67 7.89 12.46 -3.04
N ALA A 68 6.61 12.39 -2.68
CA ALA A 68 5.89 13.53 -2.14
C ALA A 68 6.19 13.77 -0.64
N ASN A 69 6.82 12.81 0.02
CA ASN A 69 7.17 12.89 1.44
C ASN A 69 5.97 13.32 2.33
N GLY A 70 4.79 12.75 2.07
CA GLY A 70 3.55 13.03 2.80
C GLY A 70 2.88 14.38 2.49
N SER A 71 3.35 15.13 1.49
CA SER A 71 2.82 16.45 1.16
C SER A 71 2.03 16.44 -0.16
N GLN A 72 0.71 16.65 -0.08
CA GLN A 72 -0.13 16.76 -1.29
C GLN A 72 0.27 17.94 -2.16
N THR A 73 0.69 19.07 -1.57
CA THR A 73 1.20 20.23 -2.33
C THR A 73 2.44 19.84 -3.14
N THR A 74 3.40 19.16 -2.51
CA THR A 74 4.61 18.68 -3.18
C THR A 74 4.27 17.72 -4.32
N GLN A 75 3.33 16.78 -4.10
CA GLN A 75 2.89 15.86 -5.14
C GLN A 75 2.28 16.60 -6.34
N THR A 76 1.43 17.59 -6.09
CA THR A 76 0.82 18.40 -7.14
C THR A 76 1.87 19.15 -7.97
N GLU A 77 2.88 19.75 -7.33
CA GLU A 77 3.99 20.43 -8.01
C GLU A 77 4.85 19.45 -8.84
N GLN A 78 5.10 18.26 -8.33
CA GLN A 78 5.81 17.19 -9.04
C GLN A 78 5.05 16.73 -10.27
N ILE A 79 3.73 16.55 -10.18
CA ILE A 79 2.86 16.19 -11.31
C ILE A 79 2.92 17.28 -12.39
N GLN A 80 2.78 18.56 -12.02
CA GLN A 80 2.87 19.66 -12.96
C GLN A 80 4.25 19.72 -13.64
N THR A 81 5.30 19.44 -12.90
CA THR A 81 6.68 19.38 -13.42
C THR A 81 6.84 18.26 -14.44
N ALA A 82 6.34 17.05 -14.14
CA ALA A 82 6.41 15.90 -15.04
C ALA A 82 5.61 16.14 -16.32
N ILE A 83 4.42 16.73 -16.23
CA ILE A 83 3.61 17.12 -17.38
C ILE A 83 4.41 18.09 -18.29
N THR A 84 5.04 19.10 -17.70
CA THR A 84 5.84 20.09 -18.42
C THR A 84 7.09 19.46 -19.07
N ALA A 85 7.65 18.44 -18.44
CA ALA A 85 8.79 17.67 -18.94
C ALA A 85 8.42 16.65 -20.04
N GLY A 86 7.14 16.47 -20.36
CA GLY A 86 6.67 15.58 -21.42
C GLY A 86 6.41 14.15 -20.96
N ALA A 87 5.88 13.96 -19.75
CA ALA A 87 5.40 12.65 -19.30
C ALA A 87 4.42 12.05 -20.31
N GLY A 88 4.47 10.73 -20.50
CA GLY A 88 3.55 9.97 -21.36
C GLY A 88 2.34 9.45 -20.61
N VAL A 89 2.46 9.22 -19.30
CA VAL A 89 1.41 8.75 -18.41
C VAL A 89 1.74 9.17 -16.97
N LEU A 90 0.72 9.45 -16.18
CA LEU A 90 0.81 9.74 -14.76
C LEU A 90 0.36 8.50 -13.97
N VAL A 91 1.19 8.01 -13.05
CA VAL A 91 0.90 6.88 -12.15
C VAL A 91 0.96 7.41 -10.73
N VAL A 92 -0.17 7.45 -10.02
CA VAL A 92 -0.30 8.25 -8.79
C VAL A 92 -0.79 7.41 -7.62
N ASN A 93 0.06 7.30 -6.61
CA ASN A 93 -0.33 6.93 -5.25
C ASN A 93 -0.57 8.23 -4.48
N ILE A 94 -1.83 8.64 -4.39
CA ILE A 94 -2.23 9.96 -3.89
C ILE A 94 -1.87 10.16 -2.42
N VAL A 95 -1.43 11.36 -2.02
CA VAL A 95 -1.15 11.68 -0.61
C VAL A 95 -2.44 11.82 0.18
N ASP A 96 -3.34 12.69 -0.25
CA ASP A 96 -4.60 12.95 0.44
C ASP A 96 -5.74 12.17 -0.23
N ALA A 97 -5.84 10.88 0.11
CA ALA A 97 -6.89 9.99 -0.40
C ALA A 97 -8.28 10.28 0.21
N SER A 98 -8.34 11.06 1.30
CA SER A 98 -9.61 11.47 1.92
C SER A 98 -10.27 12.66 1.23
N SER A 99 -9.57 13.31 0.30
CA SER A 99 -10.00 14.53 -0.38
C SER A 99 -10.38 14.27 -1.84
N ASP A 100 -11.67 14.35 -2.15
CA ASP A 100 -12.16 14.36 -3.52
C ASP A 100 -11.61 15.57 -4.32
N ASP A 101 -11.38 16.70 -3.67
CA ASP A 101 -10.80 17.88 -4.31
C ASP A 101 -9.35 17.61 -4.78
N ALA A 102 -8.55 16.90 -3.99
CA ALA A 102 -7.19 16.52 -4.39
C ALA A 102 -7.21 15.55 -5.57
N THR A 103 -8.09 14.55 -5.54
CA THR A 103 -8.29 13.59 -6.64
C THR A 103 -8.74 14.31 -7.91
N GLN A 104 -9.74 15.20 -7.82
CA GLN A 104 -10.25 15.97 -8.95
C GLN A 104 -9.17 16.87 -9.57
N ALA A 105 -8.37 17.54 -8.73
CA ALA A 105 -7.29 18.41 -9.22
C ALA A 105 -6.25 17.62 -10.06
N ILE A 106 -5.89 16.41 -9.64
CA ILE A 106 -4.98 15.54 -10.40
C ILE A 106 -5.61 15.10 -11.73
N ILE A 107 -6.90 14.71 -11.71
CA ILE A 107 -7.65 14.35 -12.91
C ILE A 107 -7.71 15.51 -13.89
N ASP A 108 -7.96 16.74 -13.41
CA ASP A 108 -8.02 17.93 -14.25
C ASP A 108 -6.66 18.26 -14.89
N MET A 109 -5.56 18.09 -14.14
CA MET A 109 -4.21 18.23 -14.71
C MET A 109 -3.96 17.21 -15.83
N ALA A 110 -4.33 15.93 -15.62
CA ALA A 110 -4.20 14.89 -16.63
C ALA A 110 -5.09 15.17 -17.87
N LYS A 111 -6.36 15.56 -17.66
CA LYS A 111 -7.29 15.94 -18.74
C LYS A 111 -6.78 17.13 -19.56
N ASN A 112 -6.32 18.18 -18.90
CA ASN A 112 -5.81 19.39 -19.57
C ASN A 112 -4.56 19.10 -20.40
N ALA A 113 -3.72 18.18 -19.96
CA ALA A 113 -2.54 17.70 -20.68
C ALA A 113 -2.86 16.56 -21.67
N ASN A 114 -4.11 16.06 -21.72
CA ASN A 114 -4.55 14.90 -22.49
C ASN A 114 -3.75 13.62 -22.21
N LEU A 115 -3.26 13.46 -20.97
CA LEU A 115 -2.42 12.34 -20.53
C LEU A 115 -3.26 11.23 -19.89
N PRO A 116 -2.89 9.95 -20.09
CA PRO A 116 -3.39 8.84 -19.28
C PRO A 116 -3.03 9.01 -17.81
N LEU A 117 -3.88 8.46 -16.93
CA LEU A 117 -3.74 8.52 -15.48
C LEU A 117 -4.07 7.17 -14.85
N VAL A 118 -3.20 6.66 -14.00
CA VAL A 118 -3.43 5.45 -13.21
C VAL A 118 -3.27 5.79 -11.74
N PHE A 119 -4.35 5.79 -10.99
CA PHE A 119 -4.27 5.78 -9.53
C PHE A 119 -3.98 4.37 -9.01
N PHE A 120 -3.30 4.26 -7.88
CA PHE A 120 -3.06 2.94 -7.29
C PHE A 120 -2.95 2.96 -5.77
N ASN A 121 -3.24 1.83 -5.15
CA ASN A 121 -3.19 1.47 -3.74
C ASN A 121 -4.20 2.23 -2.87
N ARG A 122 -4.06 3.52 -2.67
CA ARG A 122 -4.99 4.34 -1.88
C ARG A 122 -6.26 4.61 -2.66
N SER A 123 -7.40 4.22 -2.10
CA SER A 123 -8.70 4.31 -2.79
C SER A 123 -9.12 5.75 -3.07
N VAL A 124 -9.68 5.95 -4.25
CA VAL A 124 -10.21 7.21 -4.74
C VAL A 124 -11.65 7.00 -5.24
N SER A 125 -12.41 8.09 -5.37
CA SER A 125 -13.81 8.06 -5.79
C SER A 125 -13.99 7.45 -7.19
N GLU A 126 -14.90 6.46 -7.32
CA GLU A 126 -15.30 5.89 -8.59
C GLU A 126 -15.87 6.94 -9.54
N GLU A 127 -16.73 7.82 -9.03
CA GLU A 127 -17.35 8.88 -9.81
C GLU A 127 -16.30 9.75 -10.51
N LEU A 128 -15.25 10.12 -9.78
CA LEU A 128 -14.19 10.97 -10.31
C LEU A 128 -13.33 10.26 -11.35
N VAL A 129 -12.89 9.02 -11.07
CA VAL A 129 -12.04 8.26 -12.00
C VAL A 129 -12.80 7.89 -13.26
N SER A 130 -14.06 7.45 -13.13
CA SER A 130 -14.92 7.06 -14.26
C SER A 130 -15.28 8.23 -15.17
N ALA A 131 -15.19 9.47 -14.67
CA ALA A 131 -15.41 10.68 -15.46
C ALA A 131 -14.25 11.01 -16.44
N TYR A 132 -13.20 10.18 -16.49
CA TYR A 132 -12.08 10.33 -17.43
C TYR A 132 -11.73 8.99 -18.09
N ASP A 133 -12.05 8.82 -19.35
CA ASP A 133 -11.88 7.55 -20.09
C ASP A 133 -10.42 7.03 -20.08
N LYS A 134 -9.43 7.94 -20.00
CA LYS A 134 -8.00 7.60 -19.90
C LYS A 134 -7.53 7.41 -18.47
N ALA A 135 -8.43 7.38 -17.48
CA ALA A 135 -8.08 7.07 -16.10
C ALA A 135 -8.40 5.61 -15.76
N ALA A 136 -7.63 5.06 -14.84
CA ALA A 136 -7.84 3.76 -14.22
C ALA A 136 -7.41 3.80 -12.74
N TYR A 137 -7.91 2.84 -11.96
CA TYR A 137 -7.44 2.60 -10.60
C TYR A 137 -7.03 1.13 -10.44
N VAL A 138 -5.92 0.90 -9.74
CA VAL A 138 -5.45 -0.42 -9.33
C VAL A 138 -5.34 -0.44 -7.80
N GLY A 139 -6.10 -1.28 -7.17
CA GLY A 139 -6.05 -1.41 -5.71
C GLY A 139 -6.54 -2.75 -5.24
N THR A 140 -7.27 -2.74 -4.15
CA THR A 140 -7.86 -3.91 -3.51
C THR A 140 -9.33 -3.61 -3.23
N ASP A 141 -10.15 -4.60 -2.99
CA ASP A 141 -11.41 -4.34 -2.27
C ASP A 141 -11.03 -3.94 -0.83
N TYR A 142 -11.14 -2.65 -0.54
CA TYR A 142 -10.66 -2.07 0.72
C TYR A 142 -11.33 -2.66 1.97
N THR A 143 -12.50 -3.27 1.83
CA THR A 143 -13.22 -3.89 2.96
C THR A 143 -12.66 -5.27 3.31
N MET A 144 -12.16 -5.99 2.30
CA MET A 144 -11.78 -7.40 2.44
C MET A 144 -10.65 -7.63 3.45
N ALA A 145 -9.67 -6.73 3.54
CA ALA A 145 -8.59 -6.89 4.52
C ALA A 145 -9.15 -6.91 5.96
N GLY A 146 -10.06 -5.97 6.29
CA GLY A 146 -10.70 -5.92 7.60
C GLY A 146 -11.54 -7.17 7.89
N HIS A 147 -12.34 -7.62 6.93
CA HIS A 147 -13.13 -8.85 7.06
C HIS A 147 -12.26 -10.09 7.28
N MET A 148 -11.18 -10.22 6.50
CA MET A 148 -10.26 -11.36 6.64
C MET A 148 -9.49 -11.32 7.96
N GLU A 149 -9.02 -10.13 8.37
CA GLU A 149 -8.32 -9.92 9.64
C GLU A 149 -9.24 -10.22 10.83
N GLY A 150 -10.46 -9.65 10.85
CA GLY A 150 -11.43 -9.90 11.91
C GLY A 150 -11.79 -11.37 12.06
N LYS A 151 -12.00 -12.06 10.94
CA LYS A 151 -12.21 -13.52 10.96
C LYS A 151 -11.01 -14.27 11.54
N MET A 152 -9.79 -13.94 11.10
CA MET A 152 -8.55 -14.56 11.59
C MET A 152 -8.38 -14.33 13.10
N ILE A 153 -8.62 -13.10 13.57
CA ILE A 153 -8.60 -12.75 15.00
C ILE A 153 -9.60 -13.59 15.77
N GLY A 154 -10.86 -13.59 15.36
CA GLY A 154 -11.92 -14.33 16.06
C GLY A 154 -11.63 -15.83 16.14
N GLU A 155 -11.19 -16.46 15.05
CA GLU A 155 -10.80 -17.86 15.02
C GLU A 155 -9.63 -18.16 15.98
N HIS A 156 -8.62 -17.28 16.01
CA HIS A 156 -7.48 -17.42 16.92
C HIS A 156 -7.92 -17.29 18.39
N LEU A 157 -8.75 -16.30 18.70
CA LEU A 157 -9.25 -16.05 20.05
C LEU A 157 -10.11 -17.22 20.53
N VAL A 158 -11.04 -17.73 19.73
CA VAL A 158 -11.87 -18.89 20.12
C VAL A 158 -11.02 -20.11 20.44
N ALA A 159 -9.95 -20.36 19.68
CA ALA A 159 -9.05 -21.49 19.89
C ALA A 159 -8.17 -21.36 21.14
N ASN A 160 -7.90 -20.16 21.63
CA ASN A 160 -6.93 -19.87 22.70
C ASN A 160 -7.51 -19.02 23.83
N TYR A 161 -8.83 -18.86 23.95
CA TYR A 161 -9.50 -17.87 24.75
C TYR A 161 -9.01 -17.80 26.18
N ASP A 162 -9.02 -18.94 26.89
CA ASP A 162 -8.66 -19.03 28.31
C ASP A 162 -7.15 -18.74 28.58
N ALA A 163 -6.31 -18.82 27.56
CA ALA A 163 -4.89 -18.48 27.65
C ALA A 163 -4.61 -17.00 27.33
N ILE A 164 -5.53 -16.35 26.60
CA ILE A 164 -5.43 -14.95 26.20
C ILE A 164 -6.09 -14.04 27.24
N ASP A 165 -7.17 -14.50 27.88
CA ASP A 165 -7.83 -13.84 29.02
C ASP A 165 -6.90 -13.88 30.26
N LEU A 166 -5.99 -12.91 30.33
CA LEU A 166 -4.90 -12.89 31.33
C LEU A 166 -5.38 -12.51 32.73
N ASN A 167 -6.44 -11.71 32.82
CA ASN A 167 -7.01 -11.27 34.09
C ASN A 167 -8.14 -12.19 34.61
N GLY A 168 -8.64 -13.09 33.73
CA GLY A 168 -9.67 -14.07 34.05
C GLY A 168 -11.08 -13.48 34.26
N ASP A 169 -11.34 -12.31 33.67
CA ASP A 169 -12.66 -11.66 33.77
C ASP A 169 -13.66 -12.15 32.70
N GLY A 170 -13.18 -12.95 31.75
CA GLY A 170 -13.98 -13.57 30.70
C GLY A 170 -14.19 -12.67 29.48
N VAL A 171 -13.50 -11.54 29.38
CA VAL A 171 -13.57 -10.59 28.26
C VAL A 171 -12.14 -10.34 27.74
N ILE A 172 -11.96 -10.29 26.42
CA ILE A 172 -10.66 -9.94 25.82
C ILE A 172 -10.60 -8.43 25.58
N SER A 173 -9.64 -7.78 26.24
CA SER A 173 -9.35 -6.37 26.04
C SER A 173 -8.44 -6.15 24.84
N TYR A 174 -8.74 -5.15 23.98
CA TYR A 174 -7.94 -4.87 22.79
C TYR A 174 -7.52 -3.42 22.65
N VAL A 175 -6.46 -3.20 21.87
CA VAL A 175 -6.12 -1.90 21.29
C VAL A 175 -6.17 -1.99 19.76
N MET A 176 -6.64 -0.91 19.11
CA MET A 176 -6.66 -0.75 17.67
C MET A 176 -5.76 0.41 17.25
N PHE A 177 -4.79 0.17 16.38
CA PHE A 177 -3.96 1.22 15.78
C PHE A 177 -4.41 1.51 14.35
N LYS A 178 -4.90 2.74 14.14
CA LYS A 178 -5.43 3.21 12.86
C LYS A 178 -4.35 3.99 12.09
N GLY A 179 -4.18 3.68 10.80
CA GLY A 179 -3.11 4.26 10.00
C GLY A 179 -3.31 5.71 9.60
N GLN A 180 -4.55 6.09 9.23
CA GLN A 180 -4.88 7.45 8.80
C GLN A 180 -6.37 7.71 8.97
N GLU A 181 -6.72 8.93 9.40
CA GLU A 181 -8.12 9.34 9.51
C GLU A 181 -8.72 9.61 8.12
N GLY A 182 -9.97 9.15 7.90
CA GLY A 182 -10.70 9.35 6.63
C GLY A 182 -10.14 8.58 5.43
N ASN A 183 -9.16 7.72 5.61
CA ASN A 183 -8.69 6.81 4.58
C ASN A 183 -9.57 5.55 4.57
N MET A 184 -10.11 5.18 3.42
CA MET A 184 -11.11 4.10 3.27
C MET A 184 -10.58 2.74 3.74
N GLU A 185 -9.32 2.42 3.44
CA GLU A 185 -8.66 1.19 3.89
C GLU A 185 -8.52 1.17 5.41
N ALA A 186 -8.09 2.30 6.01
CA ALA A 186 -7.94 2.43 7.45
C ALA A 186 -9.30 2.32 8.18
N ASP A 187 -10.31 2.99 7.66
CA ASP A 187 -11.67 2.97 8.23
C ASP A 187 -12.24 1.54 8.20
N ALA A 188 -12.13 0.85 7.06
CA ALA A 188 -12.63 -0.51 6.91
C ALA A 188 -11.88 -1.53 7.78
N ARG A 189 -10.54 -1.48 7.83
CA ARG A 189 -9.73 -2.36 8.68
C ARG A 189 -10.03 -2.12 10.16
N THR A 190 -10.22 -0.85 10.57
CA THR A 190 -10.59 -0.50 11.95
C THR A 190 -11.98 -1.02 12.31
N GLN A 191 -12.95 -0.93 11.41
CA GLN A 191 -14.31 -1.37 11.65
C GLN A 191 -14.42 -2.90 11.61
N TYR A 192 -14.11 -3.50 10.46
CA TYR A 192 -14.38 -4.94 10.22
C TYR A 192 -13.42 -5.86 10.98
N GLY A 193 -12.19 -5.40 11.27
CA GLY A 193 -11.27 -6.14 12.13
C GLY A 193 -11.84 -6.47 13.52
N VAL A 194 -12.67 -5.59 14.07
CA VAL A 194 -13.37 -5.80 15.34
C VAL A 194 -14.73 -6.46 15.13
N GLU A 195 -15.56 -5.95 14.22
CA GLU A 195 -16.93 -6.46 14.00
C GLU A 195 -16.96 -7.95 13.63
N ASP A 196 -16.09 -8.38 12.72
CA ASP A 196 -16.05 -9.79 12.30
C ASP A 196 -15.41 -10.70 13.38
N ALA A 197 -14.44 -10.20 14.15
CA ALA A 197 -13.93 -10.92 15.31
C ALA A 197 -15.03 -11.13 16.36
N ASP A 198 -15.83 -10.09 16.66
CA ASP A 198 -16.97 -10.18 17.55
C ASP A 198 -18.05 -11.15 17.04
N ALA A 199 -18.29 -11.19 15.72
CA ALA A 199 -19.22 -12.14 15.13
C ALA A 199 -18.76 -13.60 15.32
N VAL A 200 -17.47 -13.88 15.18
CA VAL A 200 -16.89 -15.21 15.42
C VAL A 200 -16.95 -15.57 16.90
N LEU A 201 -16.62 -14.65 17.81
CA LEU A 201 -16.72 -14.83 19.25
C LEU A 201 -18.17 -15.12 19.67
N ALA A 202 -19.15 -14.34 19.18
CA ALA A 202 -20.56 -14.53 19.47
C ALA A 202 -21.06 -15.90 19.00
N ALA A 203 -20.64 -16.37 17.82
CA ALA A 203 -20.98 -17.70 17.33
C ALA A 203 -20.42 -18.82 18.22
N ALA A 204 -19.33 -18.59 18.94
CA ALA A 204 -18.72 -19.49 19.92
C ALA A 204 -19.26 -19.30 21.36
N GLY A 205 -20.22 -18.39 21.56
CA GLY A 205 -20.78 -18.09 22.88
C GLY A 205 -19.84 -17.31 23.82
N LYS A 206 -18.86 -16.59 23.23
CA LYS A 206 -17.92 -15.73 23.96
C LYS A 206 -18.39 -14.26 23.90
N PRO A 207 -18.04 -13.43 24.90
CA PRO A 207 -18.29 -11.98 24.87
C PRO A 207 -17.61 -11.28 23.71
N ALA A 208 -18.13 -10.12 23.34
CA ALA A 208 -17.50 -9.19 22.41
C ALA A 208 -16.20 -8.61 22.99
N LEU A 209 -15.31 -8.16 22.12
CA LEU A 209 -14.08 -7.47 22.47
C LEU A 209 -14.36 -6.13 23.18
N GLU A 210 -13.57 -5.79 24.19
CA GLU A 210 -13.63 -4.49 24.85
C GLU A 210 -12.38 -3.67 24.58
N PHE A 211 -12.56 -2.41 24.13
CA PHE A 211 -11.42 -1.51 23.96
C PHE A 211 -10.82 -1.19 25.34
N TYR A 212 -9.50 -1.30 25.48
CA TYR A 212 -8.77 -1.24 26.75
C TYR A 212 -9.04 0.03 27.58
N ASP A 213 -9.38 1.15 26.94
CA ASP A 213 -9.69 2.43 27.58
C ASP A 213 -11.14 2.83 27.30
N ALA A 214 -12.01 2.59 28.28
CA ALA A 214 -13.43 2.90 28.21
C ALA A 214 -13.72 4.41 28.01
N SER A 215 -12.76 5.29 28.28
CA SER A 215 -12.90 6.74 28.05
C SER A 215 -12.69 7.14 26.60
N ASN A 216 -12.00 6.31 25.79
CA ASN A 216 -11.80 6.53 24.36
C ASN A 216 -13.02 6.00 23.57
N THR A 217 -13.93 6.91 23.25
CA THR A 217 -15.17 6.58 22.53
C THR A 217 -14.97 6.20 21.06
N SER A 218 -13.83 6.58 20.45
CA SER A 218 -13.47 6.20 19.08
C SER A 218 -13.00 4.76 18.98
N LYS A 219 -12.53 4.17 20.08
CA LYS A 219 -12.01 2.80 20.17
C LYS A 219 -10.82 2.50 19.23
N TYR A 220 -10.02 3.51 18.93
CA TYR A 220 -8.75 3.40 18.22
C TYR A 220 -7.78 4.52 18.61
N LEU A 221 -6.51 4.32 18.28
CA LEU A 221 -5.45 5.31 18.33
C LEU A 221 -4.93 5.50 16.90
N VAL A 222 -4.98 6.72 16.36
CA VAL A 222 -4.65 7.02 14.97
C VAL A 222 -3.28 7.65 14.85
N ASP A 223 -2.50 7.26 13.82
CA ASP A 223 -1.28 7.99 13.44
C ASP A 223 -1.68 9.38 12.95
N GLN A 224 -1.36 10.40 13.77
CA GLN A 224 -1.77 11.79 13.52
C GLN A 224 -1.15 12.39 12.25
N ASN A 225 -0.06 11.78 11.74
CA ASN A 225 0.58 12.19 10.51
C ASN A 225 0.07 11.41 9.29
N GLY A 226 -0.77 10.39 9.49
CA GLY A 226 -1.24 9.51 8.43
C GLY A 226 -0.12 8.72 7.75
N ALA A 227 0.97 8.48 8.47
CA ALA A 227 2.18 7.84 7.95
C ALA A 227 2.19 6.32 8.12
N TRP A 228 1.21 5.74 8.84
CA TRP A 228 1.09 4.29 9.10
C TRP A 228 2.34 3.69 9.77
N SER A 229 2.99 4.46 10.66
CA SER A 229 4.36 4.25 11.05
C SER A 229 4.55 3.31 12.23
N ALA A 230 5.61 2.50 12.20
CA ALA A 230 6.07 1.69 13.32
C ALA A 230 6.36 2.55 14.56
N ALA A 231 6.85 3.78 14.36
CA ALA A 231 7.16 4.69 15.44
C ALA A 231 5.92 5.05 16.26
N GLU A 232 4.78 5.35 15.61
CA GLU A 232 3.54 5.67 16.33
C GLU A 232 2.94 4.43 17.00
N GLY A 233 2.95 3.27 16.34
CA GLY A 233 2.56 2.01 16.98
C GLY A 233 3.37 1.73 18.25
N GLN A 234 4.69 1.95 18.21
CA GLN A 234 5.59 1.81 19.35
C GLN A 234 5.29 2.84 20.44
N ASN A 235 5.12 4.13 20.10
CA ASN A 235 4.87 5.21 21.04
C ASN A 235 3.55 4.99 21.80
N TYR A 236 2.49 4.63 21.09
CA TYR A 236 1.20 4.31 21.69
C TYR A 236 1.29 3.11 22.61
N MET A 237 1.89 2.02 22.16
CA MET A 237 2.01 0.81 23.00
C MET A 237 2.90 1.05 24.21
N GLN A 238 4.00 1.80 24.10
CA GLN A 238 4.81 2.21 25.25
C GLN A 238 3.99 3.00 26.26
N THR A 239 3.16 3.95 25.81
CA THR A 239 2.29 4.74 26.68
C THR A 239 1.28 3.85 27.40
N ILE A 240 0.63 2.92 26.70
CA ILE A 240 -0.30 1.95 27.28
C ILE A 240 0.40 1.15 28.38
N LEU A 241 1.57 0.59 28.11
CA LEU A 241 2.33 -0.25 29.03
C LEU A 241 2.81 0.46 30.29
N THR A 242 2.71 1.80 30.38
CA THR A 242 2.96 2.53 31.65
C THR A 242 1.86 2.32 32.69
N GLN A 243 0.64 1.97 32.27
CA GLN A 243 -0.55 1.88 33.12
C GLN A 243 -1.22 0.50 33.08
N TYR A 244 -1.05 -0.23 31.97
CA TYR A 244 -1.68 -1.53 31.74
C TYR A 244 -0.61 -2.64 31.77
N SER A 245 -0.80 -3.62 32.64
CA SER A 245 0.14 -4.74 32.84
C SER A 245 -0.55 -5.93 33.50
N GLU A 246 0.02 -7.13 33.38
CA GLU A 246 -0.45 -8.31 34.15
C GLU A 246 -0.42 -8.05 35.68
N ALA A 247 0.64 -7.37 36.15
CA ALA A 247 0.78 -7.08 37.59
C ALA A 247 -0.36 -6.20 38.14
N ASN A 248 -0.97 -5.37 37.30
CA ASN A 248 -2.10 -4.54 37.63
C ASN A 248 -3.46 -5.24 37.39
N GLY A 249 -3.44 -6.44 36.76
CA GLY A 249 -4.66 -7.16 36.36
C GLY A 249 -5.46 -6.48 35.26
N ASN A 250 -4.82 -5.67 34.43
CA ASN A 250 -5.47 -4.90 33.38
C ASN A 250 -4.66 -4.86 32.06
N MET A 251 -3.80 -5.87 31.81
CA MET A 251 -3.02 -5.93 30.57
C MET A 251 -3.93 -5.95 29.35
N VAL A 252 -3.52 -5.22 28.30
CA VAL A 252 -4.16 -5.34 26.97
C VAL A 252 -3.84 -6.72 26.39
N GLU A 253 -4.87 -7.44 25.96
CA GLU A 253 -4.81 -8.87 25.63
C GLU A 253 -4.80 -9.14 24.12
N LEU A 254 -5.01 -8.09 23.31
CA LEU A 254 -5.01 -8.17 21.85
C LEU A 254 -4.56 -6.83 21.25
N VAL A 255 -3.67 -6.91 20.26
CA VAL A 255 -3.27 -5.75 19.44
C VAL A 255 -3.75 -5.98 18.00
N ILE A 256 -4.55 -5.05 17.50
CA ILE A 256 -4.99 -4.99 16.10
C ILE A 256 -4.38 -3.75 15.48
N ALA A 257 -3.73 -3.88 14.32
CA ALA A 257 -3.11 -2.76 13.65
C ALA A 257 -3.49 -2.71 12.18
N ASN A 258 -3.78 -1.52 11.67
CA ASN A 258 -4.18 -1.35 10.28
C ASN A 258 -3.10 -1.78 9.27
N ASN A 259 -1.82 -1.86 9.69
CA ASN A 259 -0.74 -2.41 8.89
C ASN A 259 0.35 -3.08 9.73
N ASP A 260 1.26 -3.78 9.06
CA ASP A 260 2.36 -4.50 9.70
C ASP A 260 3.36 -3.58 10.41
N ASP A 261 3.64 -2.39 9.85
CA ASP A 261 4.61 -1.48 10.48
C ASP A 261 4.14 -1.03 11.86
N MET A 262 2.87 -0.66 12.02
CA MET A 262 2.28 -0.30 13.32
C MET A 262 2.26 -1.52 14.27
N ALA A 263 1.94 -2.71 13.75
CA ALA A 263 1.99 -3.97 14.50
C ALA A 263 3.40 -4.26 15.03
N LEU A 264 4.41 -4.14 14.18
CA LEU A 264 5.83 -4.35 14.53
C LEU A 264 6.33 -3.31 15.54
N GLY A 265 5.86 -2.07 15.42
CA GLY A 265 6.11 -1.03 16.43
C GLY A 265 5.55 -1.41 17.80
N ALA A 266 4.31 -1.90 17.85
CA ALA A 266 3.71 -2.41 19.09
C ALA A 266 4.48 -3.60 19.66
N ILE A 267 4.90 -4.55 18.81
CA ILE A 267 5.73 -5.69 19.22
C ILE A 267 7.05 -5.24 19.84
N ALA A 268 7.72 -4.23 19.28
CA ALA A 268 8.95 -3.70 19.84
C ALA A 268 8.75 -3.15 21.27
N ALA A 269 7.64 -2.46 21.53
CA ALA A 269 7.28 -1.99 22.86
C ALA A 269 6.94 -3.15 23.82
N LEU A 270 6.16 -4.12 23.36
CA LEU A 270 5.82 -5.34 24.12
C LEU A 270 7.08 -6.10 24.52
N GLN A 271 8.03 -6.30 23.59
CA GLN A 271 9.31 -6.98 23.85
C GLN A 271 10.18 -6.23 24.85
N ALA A 272 10.20 -4.89 24.79
CA ALA A 272 10.92 -4.08 25.78
C ALA A 272 10.32 -4.23 27.18
N ALA A 273 9.00 -4.45 27.28
CA ALA A 273 8.29 -4.68 28.56
C ALA A 273 8.32 -6.16 29.01
N GLY A 274 8.86 -7.08 28.21
CA GLY A 274 9.00 -8.51 28.61
C GLY A 274 8.06 -9.48 27.92
N TYR A 275 7.10 -8.98 27.10
CA TYR A 275 6.14 -9.79 26.35
C TYR A 275 6.68 -10.22 24.97
N ASN A 276 6.01 -11.11 24.27
CA ASN A 276 6.26 -11.49 22.86
C ASN A 276 7.72 -11.88 22.51
N LYS A 277 8.47 -12.47 23.45
CA LYS A 277 9.89 -12.85 23.28
C LYS A 277 10.10 -14.27 22.82
N ASN A 278 9.05 -15.09 22.75
CA ASN A 278 9.12 -16.53 22.49
C ASN A 278 10.11 -17.27 23.42
N ASP A 279 10.18 -16.88 24.67
CA ASP A 279 11.04 -17.43 25.73
C ASP A 279 10.26 -18.23 26.79
N GLY A 280 8.98 -18.50 26.53
CA GLY A 280 8.05 -19.16 27.46
C GLY A 280 7.26 -18.17 28.33
N GLY A 281 7.51 -16.87 28.20
CA GLY A 281 6.71 -15.81 28.79
C GLY A 281 5.40 -15.55 28.03
N VAL A 282 4.64 -14.55 28.49
CA VAL A 282 3.36 -14.16 27.89
C VAL A 282 3.57 -13.58 26.50
N THR A 283 2.75 -14.06 25.56
CA THR A 283 2.65 -13.52 24.20
C THR A 283 1.26 -12.92 24.00
N ILE A 284 1.19 -11.62 23.79
CA ILE A 284 -0.03 -10.92 23.41
C ILE A 284 -0.24 -11.13 21.91
N PRO A 285 -1.40 -11.61 21.45
CA PRO A 285 -1.71 -11.71 20.03
C PRO A 285 -1.61 -10.34 19.33
N VAL A 286 -0.89 -10.29 18.21
CA VAL A 286 -0.73 -9.08 17.39
C VAL A 286 -1.06 -9.42 15.95
N PHE A 287 -1.96 -8.63 15.34
CA PHE A 287 -2.39 -8.77 13.95
C PHE A 287 -2.12 -7.49 13.16
N GLY A 288 -1.95 -7.65 11.86
CA GLY A 288 -1.69 -6.55 10.93
C GLY A 288 -2.14 -6.87 9.52
N VAL A 289 -1.77 -6.01 8.60
CA VAL A 289 -2.03 -6.16 7.16
C VAL A 289 -0.76 -5.81 6.39
N ASP A 290 -0.48 -6.48 5.31
CA ASP A 290 0.50 -6.36 4.22
C ASP A 290 1.32 -7.64 4.00
N ALA A 291 1.61 -8.41 5.04
CA ALA A 291 2.56 -9.54 5.06
C ALA A 291 3.95 -9.10 4.55
N THR A 292 4.45 -7.99 5.08
CA THR A 292 5.82 -7.53 4.81
C THR A 292 6.85 -8.61 5.21
N ALA A 293 8.03 -8.59 4.61
CA ALA A 293 9.06 -9.60 4.93
C ALA A 293 9.38 -9.64 6.43
N VAL A 294 9.45 -8.47 7.09
CA VAL A 294 9.72 -8.36 8.53
C VAL A 294 8.56 -8.93 9.35
N ALA A 295 7.30 -8.70 8.94
CA ALA A 295 6.14 -9.28 9.61
C ALA A 295 6.11 -10.81 9.47
N GLN A 296 6.44 -11.33 8.28
CA GLN A 296 6.57 -12.78 8.08
C GLN A 296 7.65 -13.40 8.98
N GLU A 297 8.80 -12.72 9.14
CA GLU A 297 9.85 -13.13 10.10
C GLU A 297 9.35 -13.08 11.55
N ALA A 298 8.58 -12.04 11.92
CA ALA A 298 8.00 -11.91 13.26
C ALA A 298 6.97 -13.01 13.55
N ILE A 299 6.16 -13.41 12.55
CA ILE A 299 5.22 -14.53 12.65
C ILE A 299 5.99 -15.86 12.80
N ALA A 300 7.02 -16.10 12.00
CA ALA A 300 7.86 -17.27 12.13
C ALA A 300 8.57 -17.34 13.50
N ALA A 301 8.95 -16.19 14.05
CA ALA A 301 9.51 -16.06 15.40
C ALA A 301 8.45 -16.10 16.51
N LYS A 302 7.16 -16.19 16.19
CA LYS A 302 6.03 -16.20 17.14
C LYS A 302 5.93 -14.94 18.01
N SER A 303 6.47 -13.83 17.56
CA SER A 303 6.27 -12.50 18.18
C SER A 303 5.08 -11.74 17.60
N MET A 304 4.62 -12.13 16.39
CA MET A 304 3.38 -11.69 15.74
C MET A 304 2.51 -12.92 15.47
N THR A 305 1.19 -12.75 15.47
CA THR A 305 0.23 -13.87 15.35
C THR A 305 -0.20 -14.11 13.91
N GLY A 306 -0.46 -13.04 13.16
CA GLY A 306 -0.93 -13.15 11.79
C GLY A 306 -1.03 -11.80 11.10
N THR A 307 -1.17 -11.84 9.78
CA THR A 307 -1.36 -10.66 8.94
C THR A 307 -2.16 -11.00 7.69
N ILE A 308 -2.75 -10.00 7.06
CA ILE A 308 -3.43 -10.16 5.78
C ILE A 308 -2.48 -9.70 4.68
N LYS A 309 -2.10 -10.62 3.81
CA LYS A 309 -1.15 -10.34 2.71
C LYS A 309 -1.81 -9.51 1.63
N GLN A 310 -1.18 -8.37 1.32
CA GLN A 310 -1.43 -7.54 0.16
C GLN A 310 -0.38 -7.86 -0.92
N ASP A 311 -0.81 -8.25 -2.13
CA ASP A 311 0.11 -8.68 -3.19
C ASP A 311 0.78 -7.51 -3.89
N ALA A 312 1.96 -7.13 -3.41
CA ALA A 312 2.77 -6.04 -3.96
C ALA A 312 3.21 -6.28 -5.42
N VAL A 313 3.52 -7.53 -5.76
CA VAL A 313 3.95 -7.89 -7.12
C VAL A 313 2.78 -7.85 -8.09
N GLY A 314 1.63 -8.40 -7.69
CA GLY A 314 0.39 -8.34 -8.47
C GLY A 314 -0.04 -6.90 -8.73
N MET A 315 -0.02 -6.05 -7.70
CA MET A 315 -0.32 -4.62 -7.83
C MET A 315 0.64 -3.92 -8.80
N ALA A 316 1.94 -4.12 -8.63
CA ALA A 316 2.97 -3.52 -9.48
C ALA A 316 2.79 -3.90 -10.96
N ASN A 317 2.58 -5.19 -11.23
CA ASN A 317 2.39 -5.69 -12.59
C ASN A 317 1.13 -5.14 -13.25
N ALA A 318 0.01 -5.06 -12.51
CA ALA A 318 -1.23 -4.49 -13.01
C ALA A 318 -1.07 -3.00 -13.35
N VAL A 319 -0.46 -2.21 -12.46
CA VAL A 319 -0.21 -0.78 -12.69
C VAL A 319 0.67 -0.56 -13.91
N VAL A 320 1.79 -1.28 -14.02
CA VAL A 320 2.73 -1.14 -15.15
C VAL A 320 2.05 -1.50 -16.47
N LEU A 321 1.29 -2.60 -16.50
CA LEU A 321 0.63 -3.05 -17.73
C LEU A 321 -0.47 -2.07 -18.16
N ILE A 322 -1.30 -1.56 -17.22
CA ILE A 322 -2.32 -0.54 -17.53
C ILE A 322 -1.67 0.73 -18.06
N ALA A 323 -0.60 1.22 -17.44
CA ALA A 323 0.12 2.39 -17.90
C ALA A 323 0.64 2.21 -19.34
N GLN A 324 1.25 1.06 -19.64
CA GLN A 324 1.73 0.72 -20.97
C GLN A 324 0.62 0.56 -22.01
N ASN A 325 -0.50 -0.08 -21.64
CA ASN A 325 -1.67 -0.21 -22.52
C ASN A 325 -2.24 1.15 -22.89
N LEU A 326 -2.43 2.03 -21.90
CA LEU A 326 -2.93 3.39 -22.12
C LEU A 326 -2.00 4.22 -23.02
N MET A 327 -0.68 4.14 -22.81
CA MET A 327 0.31 4.82 -23.67
C MET A 327 0.29 4.28 -25.11
N ALA A 328 0.01 2.99 -25.28
CA ALA A 328 -0.08 2.34 -26.59
C ALA A 328 -1.44 2.53 -27.28
N GLY A 329 -2.41 3.21 -26.62
CA GLY A 329 -3.78 3.38 -27.14
C GLY A 329 -4.59 2.08 -27.19
N LYS A 330 -4.23 1.09 -26.37
CA LYS A 330 -4.94 -0.18 -26.25
C LYS A 330 -6.06 -0.08 -25.19
N ASP A 331 -6.87 -1.15 -25.09
CA ASP A 331 -7.75 -1.32 -23.95
C ASP A 331 -6.89 -1.33 -22.65
N LYS A 332 -7.25 -0.46 -21.69
CA LYS A 332 -6.46 -0.28 -20.46
C LYS A 332 -6.32 -1.56 -19.64
N PHE A 333 -7.30 -2.46 -19.69
CA PHE A 333 -7.29 -3.71 -18.94
C PHE A 333 -6.91 -4.94 -19.77
N GLU A 334 -6.41 -4.76 -21.00
CA GLU A 334 -5.95 -5.87 -21.84
C GLU A 334 -4.86 -6.69 -21.13
N ASN A 335 -5.11 -7.98 -20.90
CA ASN A 335 -4.23 -8.95 -20.22
C ASN A 335 -3.86 -8.60 -18.77
N VAL A 336 -4.53 -7.65 -18.12
CA VAL A 336 -4.30 -7.32 -16.70
C VAL A 336 -4.86 -8.43 -15.82
N GLN A 337 -4.09 -8.85 -14.82
CA GLN A 337 -4.52 -9.82 -13.81
C GLN A 337 -5.15 -9.09 -12.63
N GLY A 338 -6.19 -9.69 -12.06
CA GLY A 338 -6.97 -9.16 -10.95
C GLY A 338 -8.46 -9.19 -11.25
N ASP A 339 -9.27 -8.81 -10.29
CA ASP A 339 -10.73 -8.78 -10.39
C ASP A 339 -11.17 -7.41 -10.94
N LEU A 340 -11.72 -7.41 -12.17
CA LEU A 340 -12.22 -6.19 -12.78
C LEU A 340 -13.53 -5.76 -12.14
N GLU A 341 -13.60 -4.50 -11.76
CA GLU A 341 -14.80 -3.86 -11.26
C GLU A 341 -15.19 -2.68 -12.17
N GLY A 342 -16.33 -2.80 -12.82
CA GLY A 342 -16.77 -1.83 -13.83
C GLY A 342 -15.77 -1.69 -14.98
N THR A 343 -15.59 -0.45 -15.44
CA THR A 343 -14.66 -0.08 -16.52
C THR A 343 -13.53 0.81 -16.02
N TRP A 344 -13.30 0.87 -14.71
CA TRP A 344 -12.41 1.85 -14.11
C TRP A 344 -11.37 1.26 -13.17
N ARG A 345 -11.59 0.04 -12.63
CA ARG A 345 -10.82 -0.51 -11.51
C ARG A 345 -10.41 -1.97 -11.71
N VAL A 346 -9.24 -2.31 -11.20
CA VAL A 346 -8.76 -3.68 -10.97
C VAL A 346 -8.48 -3.87 -9.49
N ASN A 347 -9.06 -4.89 -8.89
CA ASN A 347 -8.79 -5.30 -7.51
C ASN A 347 -7.79 -6.46 -7.49
N ILE A 348 -6.71 -6.28 -6.76
CA ILE A 348 -5.73 -7.32 -6.46
C ILE A 348 -6.17 -8.03 -5.19
N PRO A 349 -6.39 -9.35 -5.20
CA PRO A 349 -6.96 -10.04 -4.05
C PRO A 349 -6.00 -10.09 -2.86
N TYR A 350 -6.58 -10.05 -1.67
CA TYR A 350 -5.89 -10.33 -0.41
C TYR A 350 -5.78 -11.84 -0.13
N SER A 351 -4.87 -12.24 0.76
CA SER A 351 -4.81 -13.58 1.32
C SER A 351 -4.37 -13.55 2.79
N ALA A 352 -4.85 -14.52 3.58
CA ALA A 352 -4.44 -14.66 4.97
C ALA A 352 -3.00 -15.21 5.07
N TYR A 353 -2.25 -14.76 6.08
CA TYR A 353 -0.90 -15.25 6.38
C TYR A 353 -0.69 -15.40 7.89
N SER A 354 -0.48 -16.62 8.36
CA SER A 354 -0.22 -16.95 9.77
C SER A 354 0.96 -17.92 9.95
N GLY A 355 1.78 -18.05 8.91
CA GLY A 355 2.95 -18.94 8.89
C GLY A 355 2.69 -20.34 8.34
#